data_b0a36fa15c80441aa1306f8281cabe68
#
_entry.id   b0a36fa15c80441aa1306f8281cabe68
#
_cell.length_a   1.000
_cell.length_b   1.000
_cell.length_c   1.000
_cell.angle_alpha   90.00
_cell.angle_beta   90.00
_cell.angle_gamma   90.00
#
_symmetry.space_group_name_H-M   'P 1'
#
loop_
_entity.id
_entity.type
_entity.pdbx_description
1 polymer ?
#
loop_
_entity_poly.entity_id
_entity_poly.type
_entity_poly.pdbx_seq_one_letter_code
_entity_poly.pdbx_strand_id
1 'polypeptide(L)'
;MPGYLQLERSGELPDRITAAKELLRSCALCPRHCHVNRLIGERGACRVGAAAVVSSYGPHFGEERPLVGRHGSGTIFLTGCNLRCVYCQNDDISQHDEGRETTSAELAGMMVALWRQGCHNLNFVTPTHQIAQILEALPQAIAQGVNIPLVYNCGGYEEPATLKLLNGIFDIYLPDFKYGDNTIAERLSGVPDYVDVAKAALKEMHRQVGDLVVDPHGIAVHGLLVRHLVLPAGLAGTRQVMQFLAREISPATYVNLMDQYHPCYRARDYPPLDRRLTKEEFAEAATMAREAGLVRVEGG
;
A
#
# COMPACT_ATOMS: atom_id res chain seq x y z
N MET A 1 -9.78 9.33 16.98
CA MET A 1 -10.95 9.13 16.08
C MET A 1 -10.43 9.18 14.65
N PRO A 2 -10.69 8.17 13.82
CA PRO A 2 -10.28 8.15 12.43
C PRO A 2 -10.68 9.39 11.63
N GLY A 3 -9.80 9.81 10.70
CA GLY A 3 -9.99 11.05 9.95
C GLY A 3 -11.23 11.04 9.04
N TYR A 4 -11.52 9.91 8.41
CA TYR A 4 -12.69 9.76 7.53
C TYR A 4 -14.04 10.01 8.24
N LEU A 5 -14.12 9.79 9.55
CA LEU A 5 -15.32 10.12 10.34
C LEU A 5 -15.49 11.64 10.53
N GLN A 6 -14.40 12.40 10.52
CA GLN A 6 -14.46 13.86 10.54
C GLN A 6 -14.96 14.38 9.18
N LEU A 7 -14.44 13.83 8.07
CA LEU A 7 -14.87 14.19 6.72
C LEU A 7 -16.35 13.87 6.48
N GLU A 8 -16.84 12.76 7.02
CA GLU A 8 -18.27 12.42 6.96
C GLU A 8 -19.11 13.46 7.73
N ARG A 9 -18.69 13.81 8.96
CA ARG A 9 -19.41 14.81 9.80
C ARG A 9 -19.38 16.22 9.22
N SER A 10 -18.28 16.61 8.59
CA SER A 10 -18.17 17.94 7.92
C SER A 10 -18.90 17.99 6.58
N GLY A 11 -19.34 16.86 6.03
CA GLY A 11 -19.96 16.77 4.71
C GLY A 11 -18.97 16.81 3.54
N GLU A 12 -17.66 16.66 3.79
CA GLU A 12 -16.62 16.68 2.75
C GLU A 12 -16.46 15.32 2.04
N LEU A 13 -16.84 14.22 2.69
CA LEU A 13 -16.63 12.87 2.13
C LEU A 13 -17.33 12.66 0.78
N PRO A 14 -18.59 13.11 0.55
CA PRO A 14 -19.25 13.01 -0.74
C PRO A 14 -18.50 13.69 -1.89
N ASP A 15 -17.87 14.84 -1.65
CA ASP A 15 -17.09 15.56 -2.66
C ASP A 15 -15.83 14.75 -3.04
N ARG A 16 -15.17 14.13 -2.05
CA ARG A 16 -14.01 13.24 -2.27
C ARG A 16 -14.39 12.01 -3.10
N ILE A 17 -15.54 11.40 -2.83
CA ILE A 17 -16.08 10.28 -3.58
C ILE A 17 -16.35 10.70 -5.03
N THR A 18 -17.02 11.83 -5.23
CA THR A 18 -17.32 12.36 -6.56
C THR A 18 -16.06 12.62 -7.36
N ALA A 19 -15.07 13.28 -6.78
CA ALA A 19 -13.79 13.56 -7.42
C ALA A 19 -13.03 12.27 -7.79
N ALA A 20 -13.00 11.27 -6.91
CA ALA A 20 -12.35 9.98 -7.21
C ALA A 20 -13.06 9.22 -8.34
N LYS A 21 -14.39 9.26 -8.38
CA LYS A 21 -15.18 8.62 -9.47
C LYS A 21 -14.98 9.32 -10.80
N GLU A 22 -14.84 10.64 -10.80
CA GLU A 22 -14.60 11.40 -12.04
C GLU A 22 -13.25 11.04 -12.67
N LEU A 23 -12.22 10.73 -11.86
CA LEU A 23 -10.94 10.23 -12.36
C LEU A 23 -11.04 8.90 -13.15
N LEU A 24 -12.14 8.16 -13.03
CA LEU A 24 -12.37 6.93 -13.81
C LEU A 24 -12.78 7.18 -15.26
N ARG A 25 -13.28 8.39 -15.60
CA ARG A 25 -13.69 8.77 -16.98
C ARG A 25 -12.49 8.88 -17.93
N SER A 26 -11.35 9.29 -17.41
CA SER A 26 -10.06 9.32 -18.09
C SER A 26 -9.01 8.95 -17.06
N CYS A 27 -8.82 7.65 -16.85
CA CYS A 27 -8.18 7.10 -15.66
C CYS A 27 -6.77 7.67 -15.43
N ALA A 28 -6.65 8.48 -14.36
CA ALA A 28 -5.43 9.07 -13.87
C ALA A 28 -5.22 8.82 -12.35
N LEU A 29 -5.79 7.73 -11.80
CA LEU A 29 -5.68 7.38 -10.38
C LEU A 29 -4.25 7.03 -9.94
N CYS A 30 -3.41 6.60 -10.87
CA CYS A 30 -2.02 6.21 -10.58
C CYS A 30 -1.08 6.74 -11.68
N PRO A 31 0.24 6.71 -11.47
CA PRO A 31 1.23 7.26 -12.42
C PRO A 31 1.29 6.55 -13.79
N ARG A 32 0.52 5.48 -13.99
CA ARG A 32 0.35 4.88 -15.33
C ARG A 32 -0.41 5.78 -16.28
N HIS A 33 -1.24 6.70 -15.78
CA HIS A 33 -2.04 7.64 -16.55
C HIS A 33 -2.62 7.01 -17.84
N CYS A 34 -3.34 5.89 -17.67
CA CYS A 34 -3.84 5.09 -18.81
C CYS A 34 -4.85 5.84 -19.65
N HIS A 35 -5.53 6.86 -19.11
CA HIS A 35 -6.57 7.67 -19.73
C HIS A 35 -7.73 6.88 -20.35
N VAL A 36 -7.90 5.63 -19.99
CA VAL A 36 -9.05 4.79 -20.37
C VAL A 36 -10.30 5.22 -19.60
N ASN A 37 -11.47 5.10 -20.22
CA ASN A 37 -12.74 5.33 -19.57
C ASN A 37 -13.26 4.04 -18.91
N ARG A 38 -12.96 3.90 -17.61
CA ARG A 38 -13.34 2.69 -16.86
C ARG A 38 -14.86 2.57 -16.66
N LEU A 39 -15.61 3.70 -16.74
CA LEU A 39 -17.06 3.71 -16.53
C LEU A 39 -17.83 3.06 -17.68
N ILE A 40 -17.23 2.94 -18.87
CA ILE A 40 -17.82 2.25 -20.02
C ILE A 40 -17.14 0.89 -20.30
N GLY A 41 -16.39 0.36 -19.31
CA GLY A 41 -15.80 -0.98 -19.38
C GLY A 41 -14.38 -1.05 -19.95
N GLU A 42 -13.74 0.08 -20.28
CA GLU A 42 -12.34 0.09 -20.68
C GLU A 42 -11.44 -0.25 -19.49
N ARG A 43 -10.33 -0.93 -19.75
CA ARG A 43 -9.37 -1.36 -18.72
C ARG A 43 -7.95 -0.93 -19.08
N GLY A 44 -7.26 -0.31 -18.12
CA GLY A 44 -5.86 0.10 -18.28
C GLY A 44 -4.86 -0.96 -17.79
N ALA A 45 -3.67 -0.51 -17.43
CA ALA A 45 -2.58 -1.38 -16.98
C ALA A 45 -2.95 -2.29 -15.79
N CYS A 46 -3.79 -1.83 -14.87
CA CYS A 46 -4.24 -2.62 -13.72
C CYS A 46 -5.32 -3.66 -14.05
N ARG A 47 -5.92 -3.61 -15.23
CA ARG A 47 -6.97 -4.51 -15.75
C ARG A 47 -8.31 -4.46 -14.99
N VAL A 48 -8.51 -3.49 -14.10
CA VAL A 48 -9.75 -3.32 -13.32
C VAL A 48 -10.66 -2.29 -13.99
N GLY A 49 -11.96 -2.58 -14.05
CA GLY A 49 -13.03 -1.72 -14.57
C GLY A 49 -13.62 -0.78 -13.54
N ALA A 50 -14.91 -0.46 -13.67
CA ALA A 50 -15.62 0.43 -12.76
C ALA A 50 -15.93 -0.21 -11.39
N ALA A 51 -16.22 -1.51 -11.35
CA ALA A 51 -16.48 -2.23 -10.10
C ALA A 51 -15.19 -2.52 -9.32
N ALA A 52 -15.30 -2.66 -8.00
CA ALA A 52 -14.22 -3.22 -7.20
C ALA A 52 -14.02 -4.70 -7.53
N VAL A 53 -12.78 -5.17 -7.48
CA VAL A 53 -12.47 -6.60 -7.62
C VAL A 53 -11.71 -7.04 -6.39
N VAL A 54 -12.31 -7.96 -5.64
CA VAL A 54 -11.77 -8.47 -4.37
C VAL A 54 -11.43 -9.95 -4.52
N SER A 55 -10.22 -10.33 -4.14
CA SER A 55 -9.79 -11.73 -4.09
C SER A 55 -10.27 -12.39 -2.80
N SER A 56 -9.92 -11.80 -1.66
CA SER A 56 -10.26 -12.33 -0.35
C SER A 56 -10.28 -11.25 0.71
N TYR A 57 -10.86 -11.56 1.88
CA TYR A 57 -10.79 -10.71 3.06
C TYR A 57 -10.81 -11.56 4.34
N GLY A 58 -10.18 -11.07 5.39
CA GLY A 58 -10.15 -11.76 6.69
C GLY A 58 -9.21 -11.08 7.70
N PRO A 59 -9.27 -11.44 8.98
CA PRO A 59 -8.23 -11.08 9.94
C PRO A 59 -6.90 -11.70 9.50
N HIS A 60 -5.88 -10.86 9.32
CA HIS A 60 -4.55 -11.26 8.86
C HIS A 60 -3.52 -11.00 9.94
N PHE A 61 -2.63 -11.97 10.19
CA PHE A 61 -1.62 -11.93 11.24
C PHE A 61 -0.19 -11.87 10.72
N GLY A 62 -0.03 -11.79 9.41
CA GLY A 62 1.27 -11.68 8.74
C GLY A 62 1.73 -10.24 8.48
N GLU A 63 0.98 -9.22 8.94
CA GLU A 63 1.37 -7.83 8.86
C GLU A 63 2.32 -7.45 10.01
N GLU A 64 2.79 -6.21 10.06
CA GLU A 64 3.64 -5.67 11.12
C GLU A 64 2.96 -5.71 12.49
N ARG A 65 3.74 -5.94 13.55
CA ARG A 65 3.25 -6.04 14.93
C ARG A 65 2.31 -4.92 15.34
N PRO A 66 2.58 -3.63 15.01
CA PRO A 66 1.66 -2.55 15.35
C PRO A 66 0.31 -2.62 14.65
N LEU A 67 0.17 -3.37 13.54
CA LEU A 67 -1.09 -3.52 12.82
C LEU A 67 -1.91 -4.73 13.28
N VAL A 68 -1.25 -5.81 13.71
CA VAL A 68 -1.94 -7.09 13.97
C VAL A 68 -2.44 -7.24 15.40
N GLY A 69 -1.70 -6.81 16.41
CA GLY A 69 -2.07 -6.97 17.81
C GLY A 69 -2.59 -8.37 18.13
N ARG A 70 -3.72 -8.43 18.88
CA ARG A 70 -4.36 -9.71 19.26
C ARG A 70 -5.43 -10.18 18.28
N HIS A 71 -6.04 -9.26 17.53
CA HIS A 71 -7.23 -9.54 16.71
C HIS A 71 -6.94 -9.50 15.20
N GLY A 72 -5.69 -9.25 14.83
CA GLY A 72 -5.26 -9.17 13.45
C GLY A 72 -5.57 -7.82 12.78
N SER A 73 -4.95 -7.61 11.64
CA SER A 73 -5.28 -6.57 10.69
C SER A 73 -6.46 -7.04 9.83
N GLY A 74 -7.52 -6.26 9.74
CA GLY A 74 -8.69 -6.58 8.92
C GLY A 74 -8.39 -6.36 7.45
N THR A 75 -7.81 -7.34 6.79
CA THR A 75 -7.22 -7.19 5.47
C THR A 75 -8.21 -7.53 4.36
N ILE A 76 -8.28 -6.66 3.34
CA ILE A 76 -9.04 -6.84 2.10
C ILE A 76 -8.03 -6.86 0.95
N PHE A 77 -7.88 -8.00 0.30
CA PHE A 77 -6.98 -8.19 -0.85
C PHE A 77 -7.69 -7.80 -2.15
N LEU A 78 -7.21 -6.74 -2.77
CA LEU A 78 -7.76 -6.22 -4.03
C LEU A 78 -7.01 -6.82 -5.22
N THR A 79 -7.76 -7.20 -6.25
CA THR A 79 -7.21 -7.81 -7.46
C THR A 79 -6.66 -6.77 -8.42
N GLY A 80 -5.64 -7.14 -9.19
CA GLY A 80 -4.92 -6.26 -10.11
C GLY A 80 -3.82 -5.47 -9.40
N CYS A 81 -2.95 -4.84 -10.18
CA CYS A 81 -1.88 -3.98 -9.68
C CYS A 81 -1.41 -3.01 -10.76
N ASN A 82 -0.94 -1.83 -10.37
CA ASN A 82 -0.30 -0.88 -11.28
C ASN A 82 1.19 -1.20 -11.54
N LEU A 83 1.76 -2.16 -10.83
CA LEU A 83 3.11 -2.69 -11.04
C LEU A 83 3.08 -4.08 -11.70
N ARG A 84 4.24 -4.48 -12.28
CA ARG A 84 4.44 -5.78 -12.95
C ARG A 84 5.66 -6.50 -12.36
N CYS A 85 5.72 -6.57 -11.02
CA CYS A 85 6.88 -7.14 -10.34
C CYS A 85 7.08 -8.61 -10.73
N VAL A 86 8.24 -8.93 -11.30
CA VAL A 86 8.60 -10.29 -11.74
C VAL A 86 8.76 -11.29 -10.57
N TYR A 87 8.83 -10.78 -9.34
CA TYR A 87 8.95 -11.55 -8.09
C TYR A 87 7.73 -11.37 -7.17
N CYS A 88 6.55 -11.11 -7.73
CA CYS A 88 5.36 -10.88 -6.93
C CYS A 88 4.97 -12.14 -6.16
N GLN A 89 4.81 -12.02 -4.83
CA GLN A 89 4.37 -13.13 -3.98
C GLN A 89 2.86 -13.38 -4.06
N ASN A 90 2.11 -12.40 -4.60
CA ASN A 90 0.68 -12.45 -4.81
C ASN A 90 0.36 -12.34 -6.31
N ASP A 91 1.08 -13.07 -7.15
CA ASP A 91 0.93 -12.98 -8.62
C ASP A 91 -0.41 -13.52 -9.11
N ASP A 92 -1.01 -14.46 -8.41
CA ASP A 92 -2.37 -14.96 -8.61
C ASP A 92 -3.40 -13.82 -8.67
N ILE A 93 -3.40 -12.94 -7.68
CA ILE A 93 -4.34 -11.81 -7.61
C ILE A 93 -3.85 -10.57 -8.38
N SER A 94 -2.53 -10.33 -8.42
CA SER A 94 -1.98 -9.10 -9.02
C SER A 94 -1.71 -9.21 -10.53
N GLN A 95 -1.42 -10.43 -11.04
CA GLN A 95 -1.04 -10.67 -12.43
C GLN A 95 -2.01 -11.60 -13.17
N HIS A 96 -2.68 -12.52 -12.46
CA HIS A 96 -3.61 -13.51 -13.04
C HIS A 96 -5.08 -13.18 -12.80
N ASP A 97 -5.38 -12.01 -12.19
CA ASP A 97 -6.74 -11.45 -12.03
C ASP A 97 -7.67 -12.33 -11.18
N GLU A 98 -7.13 -13.16 -10.27
CA GLU A 98 -7.95 -13.95 -9.37
C GLU A 98 -8.72 -13.05 -8.40
N GLY A 99 -10.05 -13.08 -8.52
CA GLY A 99 -10.95 -12.28 -7.70
C GLY A 99 -12.33 -12.17 -8.35
N ARG A 100 -13.26 -11.56 -7.64
CA ARG A 100 -14.63 -11.32 -8.14
C ARG A 100 -14.98 -9.84 -8.10
N GLU A 101 -15.75 -9.40 -9.08
CA GLU A 101 -16.37 -8.06 -9.03
C GLU A 101 -17.30 -7.98 -7.82
N THR A 102 -17.26 -6.83 -7.16
CA THR A 102 -17.88 -6.60 -5.86
C THR A 102 -18.57 -5.24 -5.89
N THR A 103 -19.81 -5.18 -5.48
CA THR A 103 -20.54 -3.92 -5.34
C THR A 103 -20.04 -3.10 -4.15
N SER A 104 -20.36 -1.80 -4.12
CA SER A 104 -20.02 -0.95 -2.97
C SER A 104 -20.67 -1.44 -1.67
N ALA A 105 -21.87 -2.00 -1.75
CA ALA A 105 -22.57 -2.57 -0.59
C ALA A 105 -21.89 -3.84 -0.06
N GLU A 106 -21.43 -4.73 -0.95
CA GLU A 106 -20.67 -5.94 -0.57
C GLU A 106 -19.32 -5.56 0.04
N LEU A 107 -18.60 -4.59 -0.56
CA LEU A 107 -17.32 -4.11 -0.02
C LEU A 107 -17.51 -3.47 1.37
N ALA A 108 -18.55 -2.66 1.56
CA ALA A 108 -18.91 -2.12 2.87
C ALA A 108 -19.26 -3.26 3.87
N GLY A 109 -19.96 -4.30 3.44
CA GLY A 109 -20.24 -5.49 4.23
C GLY A 109 -18.97 -6.21 4.71
N MET A 110 -17.94 -6.30 3.87
CA MET A 110 -16.62 -6.85 4.24
C MET A 110 -15.94 -6.00 5.31
N MET A 111 -15.95 -4.67 5.16
CA MET A 111 -15.41 -3.73 6.17
C MET A 111 -16.11 -3.91 7.51
N VAL A 112 -17.44 -4.00 7.51
CA VAL A 112 -18.26 -4.21 8.71
C VAL A 112 -17.99 -5.58 9.36
N ALA A 113 -17.83 -6.63 8.56
CA ALA A 113 -17.52 -7.96 9.06
C ALA A 113 -16.17 -8.00 9.79
N LEU A 114 -15.14 -7.39 9.24
CA LEU A 114 -13.81 -7.29 9.85
C LEU A 114 -13.82 -6.45 11.12
N TRP A 115 -14.53 -5.32 11.11
CA TRP A 115 -14.72 -4.49 12.30
C TRP A 115 -15.44 -5.27 13.42
N ARG A 116 -16.52 -5.99 13.11
CA ARG A 116 -17.27 -6.82 14.09
C ARG A 116 -16.45 -7.98 14.65
N GLN A 117 -15.48 -8.49 13.90
CA GLN A 117 -14.52 -9.49 14.36
C GLN A 117 -13.46 -8.91 15.32
N GLY A 118 -13.46 -7.57 15.52
CA GLY A 118 -12.57 -6.90 16.44
C GLY A 118 -11.20 -6.59 15.86
N CYS A 119 -11.02 -6.64 14.54
CA CYS A 119 -9.78 -6.25 13.87
C CYS A 119 -9.38 -4.82 14.27
N HIS A 120 -8.07 -4.59 14.42
CA HIS A 120 -7.56 -3.31 14.89
C HIS A 120 -7.62 -2.18 13.85
N ASN A 121 -7.70 -2.53 12.57
CA ASN A 121 -7.77 -1.62 11.42
C ASN A 121 -8.46 -2.30 10.24
N LEU A 122 -8.76 -1.52 9.19
CA LEU A 122 -9.13 -2.04 7.87
C LEU A 122 -7.97 -1.78 6.91
N ASN A 123 -7.30 -2.84 6.47
CA ASN A 123 -6.11 -2.81 5.64
C ASN A 123 -6.45 -3.18 4.20
N PHE A 124 -6.38 -2.20 3.30
CA PHE A 124 -6.60 -2.41 1.87
C PHE A 124 -5.28 -2.69 1.17
N VAL A 125 -5.10 -3.93 0.72
CA VAL A 125 -3.88 -4.34 0.01
C VAL A 125 -3.99 -4.02 -1.47
N THR A 126 -3.05 -3.23 -1.98
CA THR A 126 -2.98 -2.71 -3.34
C THR A 126 -4.20 -1.84 -3.72
N PRO A 127 -4.54 -0.80 -2.93
CA PRO A 127 -5.75 0.00 -3.12
C PRO A 127 -5.65 1.00 -4.28
N THR A 128 -4.45 1.34 -4.72
CA THR A 128 -4.09 2.42 -5.66
C THR A 128 -5.08 2.60 -6.81
N HIS A 129 -5.40 1.52 -7.48
CA HIS A 129 -6.23 1.52 -8.69
C HIS A 129 -7.73 1.28 -8.42
N GLN A 130 -8.10 1.05 -7.14
CA GLN A 130 -9.49 0.82 -6.70
C GLN A 130 -9.95 1.82 -5.63
N ILE A 131 -9.27 2.95 -5.52
CA ILE A 131 -9.58 3.95 -4.50
C ILE A 131 -10.99 4.54 -4.64
N ALA A 132 -11.47 4.76 -5.87
CA ALA A 132 -12.80 5.27 -6.11
C ALA A 132 -13.89 4.34 -5.56
N GLN A 133 -13.69 3.03 -5.70
CA GLN A 133 -14.60 1.99 -5.21
C GLN A 133 -14.57 1.87 -3.68
N ILE A 134 -13.38 1.98 -3.08
CA ILE A 134 -13.23 1.99 -1.61
C ILE A 134 -13.97 3.19 -1.03
N LEU A 135 -13.78 4.38 -1.60
CA LEU A 135 -14.46 5.59 -1.13
C LEU A 135 -15.98 5.51 -1.30
N GLU A 136 -16.47 4.92 -2.39
CA GLU A 136 -17.91 4.72 -2.61
C GLU A 136 -18.56 3.78 -1.57
N ALA A 137 -17.81 2.80 -1.07
CA ALA A 137 -18.28 1.87 -0.05
C ALA A 137 -18.25 2.47 1.38
N LEU A 138 -17.38 3.44 1.62
CA LEU A 138 -17.07 3.93 2.96
C LEU A 138 -18.28 4.52 3.72
N PRO A 139 -19.18 5.36 3.12
CA PRO A 139 -20.36 5.86 3.84
C PRO A 139 -21.28 4.76 4.37
N GLN A 140 -21.43 3.68 3.60
CA GLN A 140 -22.26 2.54 4.01
C GLN A 140 -21.64 1.76 5.18
N ALA A 141 -20.32 1.67 5.24
CA ALA A 141 -19.58 1.07 6.35
C ALA A 141 -19.68 1.95 7.61
N ILE A 142 -19.53 3.27 7.46
CA ILE A 142 -19.68 4.26 8.55
C ILE A 142 -21.08 4.20 9.14
N ALA A 143 -22.11 4.19 8.31
CA ALA A 143 -23.50 4.10 8.76
C ALA A 143 -23.80 2.84 9.58
N GLN A 144 -23.03 1.76 9.40
CA GLN A 144 -23.10 0.52 10.16
C GLN A 144 -22.18 0.47 11.39
N GLY A 145 -21.46 1.58 11.68
CA GLY A 145 -20.68 1.77 12.90
C GLY A 145 -19.18 1.56 12.78
N VAL A 146 -18.62 1.31 11.58
CA VAL A 146 -17.16 1.20 11.38
C VAL A 146 -16.49 2.48 11.85
N ASN A 147 -15.50 2.32 12.76
CA ASN A 147 -14.83 3.43 13.44
C ASN A 147 -13.37 3.15 13.80
N ILE A 148 -12.71 2.21 13.10
CA ILE A 148 -11.30 1.84 13.29
C ILE A 148 -10.43 2.43 12.17
N PRO A 149 -9.10 2.59 12.38
CA PRO A 149 -8.21 3.16 11.40
C PRO A 149 -8.24 2.45 10.04
N LEU A 150 -8.12 3.22 8.95
CA LEU A 150 -7.94 2.70 7.61
C LEU A 150 -6.45 2.69 7.25
N VAL A 151 -5.97 1.57 6.70
CA VAL A 151 -4.58 1.38 6.24
C VAL A 151 -4.53 1.33 4.71
N TYR A 152 -3.68 2.16 4.12
CA TYR A 152 -3.37 2.19 2.69
C TYR A 152 -2.09 1.41 2.42
N ASN A 153 -2.20 0.11 2.10
CA ASN A 153 -1.08 -0.82 1.91
C ASN A 153 -0.77 -0.94 0.41
N CYS A 154 0.26 -0.28 -0.07
CA CYS A 154 0.51 -0.09 -1.50
C CYS A 154 1.95 -0.38 -1.93
N GLY A 155 2.15 -0.47 -3.24
CA GLY A 155 3.46 -0.70 -3.85
C GLY A 155 4.38 0.53 -3.92
N GLY A 156 3.96 1.68 -3.41
CA GLY A 156 4.73 2.93 -3.42
C GLY A 156 4.70 3.69 -4.76
N TYR A 157 4.12 3.13 -5.81
CA TYR A 157 3.98 3.79 -7.12
C TYR A 157 2.63 4.51 -7.20
N GLU A 158 2.56 5.68 -6.54
CA GLU A 158 1.32 6.40 -6.26
C GLU A 158 1.31 7.79 -6.90
N GLU A 159 0.15 8.21 -7.40
CA GLU A 159 -0.04 9.56 -7.96
C GLU A 159 -0.23 10.59 -6.82
N PRO A 160 0.67 11.58 -6.70
CA PRO A 160 0.56 12.58 -5.62
C PRO A 160 -0.76 13.36 -5.62
N ALA A 161 -1.36 13.60 -6.79
CA ALA A 161 -2.67 14.28 -6.88
C ALA A 161 -3.78 13.40 -6.28
N THR A 162 -3.76 12.10 -6.52
CA THR A 162 -4.69 11.15 -5.90
C THR A 162 -4.45 11.06 -4.38
N LEU A 163 -3.21 11.01 -3.92
CA LEU A 163 -2.90 11.01 -2.49
C LEU A 163 -3.44 12.27 -1.80
N LYS A 164 -3.34 13.45 -2.42
CA LYS A 164 -3.92 14.69 -1.87
C LYS A 164 -5.44 14.60 -1.71
N LEU A 165 -6.13 13.92 -2.65
CA LEU A 165 -7.56 13.66 -2.55
C LEU A 165 -7.89 12.78 -1.33
N LEU A 166 -6.96 11.92 -0.90
CA LEU A 166 -7.13 10.98 0.22
C LEU A 166 -6.78 11.59 1.59
N ASN A 167 -6.36 12.85 1.64
CA ASN A 167 -6.00 13.50 2.91
C ASN A 167 -7.16 13.45 3.91
N GLY A 168 -6.90 12.89 5.10
CA GLY A 168 -7.89 12.68 6.15
C GLY A 168 -8.77 11.44 5.98
N ILE A 169 -8.59 10.62 4.93
CA ILE A 169 -9.34 9.37 4.72
C ILE A 169 -8.58 8.19 5.32
N PHE A 170 -7.31 8.03 4.98
CA PHE A 170 -6.47 6.99 5.55
C PHE A 170 -5.70 7.52 6.76
N ASP A 171 -5.73 6.76 7.83
CA ASP A 171 -5.03 7.09 9.07
C ASP A 171 -3.58 6.57 9.05
N ILE A 172 -3.35 5.46 8.33
CA ILE A 172 -2.05 4.80 8.24
C ILE A 172 -1.71 4.58 6.77
N TYR A 173 -0.53 5.04 6.35
CA TYR A 173 0.06 4.67 5.07
C TYR A 173 1.11 3.58 5.28
N LEU A 174 1.03 2.51 4.47
CA LEU A 174 1.92 1.36 4.49
C LEU A 174 2.48 1.11 3.08
N PRO A 175 3.31 2.02 2.56
CA PRO A 175 3.93 1.83 1.25
C PRO A 175 5.13 0.91 1.30
N ASP A 176 5.31 0.09 0.26
CA ASP A 176 6.61 -0.45 -0.07
C ASP A 176 7.49 0.65 -0.70
N PHE A 177 8.76 0.74 -0.33
CA PHE A 177 9.76 1.43 -1.12
C PHE A 177 10.72 0.39 -1.71
N LYS A 178 10.40 -0.07 -2.92
CA LYS A 178 10.98 -1.30 -3.48
C LYS A 178 12.40 -1.14 -4.01
N TYR A 179 12.75 0.02 -4.57
CA TYR A 179 14.00 0.22 -5.31
C TYR A 179 14.64 1.58 -5.03
N GLY A 180 15.97 1.60 -5.01
CA GLY A 180 16.77 2.83 -5.00
C GLY A 180 17.26 3.27 -6.40
N ASP A 181 16.90 2.51 -7.47
CA ASP A 181 17.35 2.75 -8.85
C ASP A 181 16.21 2.51 -9.84
N ASN A 182 15.99 3.46 -10.75
CA ASN A 182 14.94 3.41 -11.76
C ASN A 182 15.17 2.33 -12.82
N THR A 183 16.43 2.05 -13.19
CA THR A 183 16.76 1.01 -14.18
C THR A 183 16.39 -0.37 -13.66
N ILE A 184 16.62 -0.61 -12.36
CA ILE A 184 16.21 -1.86 -11.70
C ILE A 184 14.70 -1.92 -11.60
N ALA A 185 14.03 -0.82 -11.28
CA ALA A 185 12.57 -0.74 -11.19
C ALA A 185 11.90 -1.03 -12.55
N GLU A 186 12.41 -0.47 -13.63
CA GLU A 186 11.94 -0.75 -14.98
C GLU A 186 12.09 -2.22 -15.33
N ARG A 187 13.27 -2.79 -15.10
CA ARG A 187 13.57 -4.19 -15.38
C ARG A 187 12.70 -5.16 -14.58
N LEU A 188 12.46 -4.87 -13.28
CA LEU A 188 11.83 -5.80 -12.35
C LEU A 188 10.36 -5.55 -12.08
N SER A 189 9.86 -4.33 -12.33
CA SER A 189 8.45 -3.96 -12.08
C SER A 189 7.77 -3.23 -13.23
N GLY A 190 8.47 -3.03 -14.35
CA GLY A 190 7.92 -2.46 -15.60
C GLY A 190 7.52 -0.99 -15.48
N VAL A 191 8.26 -0.19 -14.69
CA VAL A 191 8.07 1.26 -14.51
C VAL A 191 9.42 1.97 -14.48
N PRO A 192 9.66 2.94 -15.39
CA PRO A 192 10.99 3.55 -15.56
C PRO A 192 11.30 4.67 -14.56
N ASP A 193 10.31 5.13 -13.79
CA ASP A 193 10.34 6.32 -12.95
C ASP A 193 9.95 6.04 -11.49
N TYR A 194 10.00 4.78 -11.07
CA TYR A 194 9.55 4.32 -9.76
C TYR A 194 10.12 5.14 -8.60
N VAL A 195 11.43 5.38 -8.62
CA VAL A 195 12.13 6.02 -7.49
C VAL A 195 11.64 7.45 -7.29
N ASP A 196 11.50 8.19 -8.38
CA ASP A 196 11.06 9.59 -8.33
C ASP A 196 9.62 9.70 -7.87
N VAL A 197 8.75 8.83 -8.42
CA VAL A 197 7.34 8.74 -8.04
C VAL A 197 7.20 8.32 -6.58
N ALA A 198 7.89 7.27 -6.14
CA ALA A 198 7.83 6.79 -4.76
C ALA A 198 8.30 7.84 -3.75
N LYS A 199 9.39 8.57 -4.07
CA LYS A 199 9.87 9.68 -3.23
C LYS A 199 8.82 10.78 -3.08
N ALA A 200 8.15 11.18 -4.17
CA ALA A 200 7.10 12.19 -4.13
C ALA A 200 5.88 11.69 -3.34
N ALA A 201 5.50 10.42 -3.54
CA ALA A 201 4.38 9.78 -2.84
C ALA A 201 4.63 9.69 -1.33
N LEU A 202 5.82 9.22 -0.90
CA LEU A 202 6.15 9.09 0.51
C LEU A 202 6.19 10.46 1.23
N LYS A 203 6.71 11.50 0.56
CA LYS A 203 6.66 12.88 1.10
C LYS A 203 5.22 13.34 1.34
N GLU A 204 4.33 13.08 0.39
CA GLU A 204 2.91 13.46 0.53
C GLU A 204 2.23 12.61 1.62
N MET A 205 2.48 11.29 1.67
CA MET A 205 1.94 10.42 2.72
C MET A 205 2.40 10.91 4.11
N HIS A 206 3.71 11.15 4.30
CA HIS A 206 4.23 11.65 5.57
C HIS A 206 3.69 13.04 5.93
N ARG A 207 3.54 13.94 4.95
CA ARG A 207 2.90 15.25 5.16
C ARG A 207 1.48 15.10 5.75
N GLN A 208 0.73 14.09 5.32
CA GLN A 208 -0.64 13.85 5.78
C GLN A 208 -0.71 13.25 7.19
N VAL A 209 0.14 12.27 7.45
CA VAL A 209 -0.01 11.45 8.66
C VAL A 209 1.20 11.48 9.61
N GLY A 210 2.34 12.07 9.21
CA GLY A 210 3.55 12.12 10.04
C GLY A 210 4.15 10.74 10.35
N ASP A 211 4.97 10.69 11.39
CA ASP A 211 5.58 9.45 11.89
C ASP A 211 4.56 8.53 12.54
N LEU A 212 4.82 7.22 12.54
CA LEU A 212 3.91 6.23 13.10
C LEU A 212 3.67 6.45 14.60
N VAL A 213 2.39 6.55 14.97
CA VAL A 213 1.91 6.67 16.35
C VAL A 213 1.20 5.39 16.75
N VAL A 214 1.57 4.84 17.89
CA VAL A 214 0.93 3.67 18.49
C VAL A 214 0.20 4.06 19.78
N ASP A 215 -0.85 3.32 20.10
CA ASP A 215 -1.56 3.45 21.37
C ASP A 215 -0.76 2.83 22.54
N PRO A 216 -1.24 2.91 23.80
CA PRO A 216 -0.58 2.29 24.95
C PRO A 216 -0.43 0.77 24.88
N HIS A 217 -1.15 0.11 23.98
CA HIS A 217 -1.05 -1.33 23.73
C HIS A 217 -0.10 -1.68 22.58
N GLY A 218 0.54 -0.67 21.96
CA GLY A 218 1.46 -0.83 20.84
C GLY A 218 0.76 -0.98 19.49
N ILE A 219 -0.54 -0.68 19.39
CA ILE A 219 -1.30 -0.76 18.13
C ILE A 219 -1.23 0.58 17.41
N ALA A 220 -0.93 0.53 16.12
CA ALA A 220 -0.86 1.70 15.26
C ALA A 220 -2.23 2.36 15.11
N VAL A 221 -2.27 3.67 15.33
CA VAL A 221 -3.49 4.48 15.22
C VAL A 221 -3.40 5.53 14.13
N HIS A 222 -2.19 5.93 13.74
CA HIS A 222 -1.94 6.96 12.73
C HIS A 222 -0.48 6.96 12.31
N GLY A 223 -0.17 7.33 11.06
CA GLY A 223 1.19 7.61 10.64
C GLY A 223 1.71 6.76 9.49
N LEU A 224 2.98 6.97 9.15
CA LEU A 224 3.68 6.30 8.06
C LEU A 224 4.49 5.11 8.58
N LEU A 225 4.30 3.94 7.98
CA LEU A 225 5.12 2.75 8.15
C LEU A 225 5.60 2.31 6.76
N VAL A 226 6.91 2.25 6.55
CA VAL A 226 7.50 1.92 5.24
C VAL A 226 8.03 0.50 5.25
N ARG A 227 7.71 -0.27 4.20
CA ARG A 227 8.28 -1.59 3.94
C ARG A 227 9.41 -1.50 2.93
N HIS A 228 10.48 -2.25 3.19
CA HIS A 228 11.55 -2.43 2.22
C HIS A 228 11.98 -3.90 2.15
N LEU A 229 11.66 -4.56 1.05
CA LEU A 229 12.06 -5.93 0.80
C LEU A 229 13.52 -5.95 0.31
N VAL A 230 14.40 -6.56 1.08
CA VAL A 230 15.79 -6.76 0.67
C VAL A 230 15.83 -7.81 -0.44
N LEU A 231 16.51 -7.49 -1.53
CA LEU A 231 16.66 -8.38 -2.69
C LEU A 231 18.12 -8.86 -2.80
N PRO A 232 18.34 -10.08 -3.34
CA PRO A 232 19.68 -10.61 -3.57
C PRO A 232 20.58 -9.66 -4.36
N ALA A 233 21.86 -9.69 -4.07
CA ALA A 233 22.90 -8.88 -4.71
C ALA A 233 22.64 -7.36 -4.65
N GLY A 234 21.95 -6.89 -3.61
CA GLY A 234 21.67 -5.46 -3.41
C GLY A 234 20.74 -4.82 -4.43
N LEU A 235 19.99 -5.60 -5.21
CA LEU A 235 19.12 -5.10 -6.28
C LEU A 235 18.05 -4.12 -5.79
N ALA A 236 17.64 -4.19 -4.52
CA ALA A 236 16.70 -3.24 -3.95
C ALA A 236 17.28 -1.82 -3.77
N GLY A 237 18.61 -1.64 -3.81
CA GLY A 237 19.21 -0.34 -3.57
C GLY A 237 18.97 0.17 -2.15
N THR A 238 19.07 -0.71 -1.15
CA THR A 238 18.73 -0.44 0.26
C THR A 238 19.40 0.82 0.80
N ARG A 239 20.70 1.05 0.50
CA ARG A 239 21.42 2.23 0.97
C ARG A 239 20.74 3.54 0.54
N GLN A 240 20.39 3.67 -0.73
CA GLN A 240 19.72 4.85 -1.29
C GLN A 240 18.34 5.05 -0.66
N VAL A 241 17.57 3.97 -0.48
CA VAL A 241 16.25 4.01 0.15
C VAL A 241 16.35 4.47 1.60
N MET A 242 17.22 3.87 2.41
CA MET A 242 17.38 4.22 3.82
C MET A 242 17.86 5.66 4.01
N GLN A 243 18.82 6.11 3.18
CA GLN A 243 19.29 7.50 3.20
C GLN A 243 18.18 8.49 2.87
N PHE A 244 17.33 8.19 1.89
CA PHE A 244 16.19 9.04 1.56
C PHE A 244 15.19 9.10 2.73
N LEU A 245 14.82 7.97 3.31
CA LEU A 245 13.89 7.92 4.43
C LEU A 245 14.40 8.74 5.62
N ALA A 246 15.67 8.56 5.98
CA ALA A 246 16.24 9.27 7.14
C ALA A 246 16.39 10.77 6.91
N ARG A 247 16.76 11.20 5.69
CA ARG A 247 17.12 12.61 5.40
C ARG A 247 15.96 13.45 4.89
N GLU A 248 15.05 12.85 4.11
CA GLU A 248 14.00 13.58 3.40
C GLU A 248 12.59 13.30 3.91
N ILE A 249 12.41 12.25 4.74
CA ILE A 249 11.15 11.94 5.43
C ILE A 249 11.31 12.22 6.92
N SER A 250 11.88 11.28 7.68
CA SER A 250 12.13 11.45 9.13
C SER A 250 13.11 10.38 9.61
N PRO A 251 14.09 10.71 10.48
CA PRO A 251 14.88 9.70 11.17
C PRO A 251 14.05 8.75 12.03
N ALA A 252 12.84 9.17 12.45
CA ALA A 252 11.89 8.37 13.22
C ALA A 252 10.88 7.60 12.36
N THR A 253 11.04 7.60 11.03
CA THR A 253 10.24 6.75 10.14
C THR A 253 10.31 5.30 10.59
N TYR A 254 9.14 4.68 10.81
CA TYR A 254 9.09 3.25 11.10
C TYR A 254 9.33 2.47 9.82
N VAL A 255 10.40 1.67 9.79
CA VAL A 255 10.79 0.87 8.63
C VAL A 255 10.74 -0.60 8.98
N ASN A 256 9.94 -1.37 8.25
CA ASN A 256 10.04 -2.82 8.22
C ASN A 256 11.02 -3.24 7.11
N LEU A 257 12.23 -3.65 7.53
CA LEU A 257 13.24 -4.21 6.64
C LEU A 257 13.01 -5.72 6.53
N MET A 258 12.53 -6.18 5.37
CA MET A 258 12.03 -7.55 5.20
C MET A 258 13.09 -8.47 4.59
N ASP A 259 13.35 -9.61 5.26
CA ASP A 259 14.26 -10.68 4.83
C ASP A 259 13.57 -11.85 4.11
N GLN A 260 12.25 -11.80 4.04
CA GLN A 260 11.39 -12.91 3.59
C GLN A 260 11.43 -13.21 2.08
N TYR A 261 12.35 -12.56 1.34
CA TYR A 261 12.46 -12.78 -0.10
C TYR A 261 12.70 -14.25 -0.43
N HIS A 262 11.93 -14.78 -1.35
CA HIS A 262 12.15 -16.04 -2.03
C HIS A 262 11.69 -15.93 -3.49
N PRO A 263 12.27 -16.75 -4.41
CA PRO A 263 11.86 -16.72 -5.81
C PRO A 263 10.39 -17.10 -6.00
N CYS A 264 9.59 -16.14 -6.47
CA CYS A 264 8.18 -16.31 -6.81
C CYS A 264 7.93 -15.88 -8.24
N TYR A 265 6.80 -16.26 -8.81
CA TYR A 265 6.35 -15.90 -10.15
C TYR A 265 7.46 -16.10 -11.19
N ARG A 266 7.94 -15.05 -11.83
CA ARG A 266 8.98 -15.07 -12.86
C ARG A 266 10.39 -14.77 -12.34
N ALA A 267 10.59 -14.72 -11.03
CA ALA A 267 11.88 -14.36 -10.44
C ALA A 267 13.05 -15.22 -10.96
N ARG A 268 12.79 -16.50 -11.27
CA ARG A 268 13.81 -17.43 -11.77
C ARG A 268 14.36 -17.06 -13.15
N ASP A 269 13.61 -16.25 -13.95
CA ASP A 269 14.04 -15.76 -15.25
C ASP A 269 14.97 -14.54 -15.12
N TYR A 270 15.17 -14.02 -13.90
CA TYR A 270 15.89 -12.79 -13.61
C TYR A 270 17.01 -12.96 -12.58
N PRO A 271 18.08 -13.70 -12.87
CA PRO A 271 19.20 -13.80 -11.93
C PRO A 271 19.71 -12.41 -11.48
N PRO A 272 20.07 -12.24 -10.22
CA PRO A 272 20.16 -13.24 -9.13
C PRO A 272 18.88 -13.44 -8.30
N LEU A 273 17.69 -13.07 -8.81
CA LEU A 273 16.41 -13.29 -8.12
C LEU A 273 15.99 -14.79 -8.10
N ASP A 274 16.72 -15.66 -8.75
CA ASP A 274 16.52 -17.12 -8.79
C ASP A 274 16.94 -17.83 -7.50
N ARG A 275 17.52 -17.11 -6.53
CA ARG A 275 17.95 -17.63 -5.22
C ARG A 275 17.35 -16.85 -4.05
N ARG A 276 17.38 -17.43 -2.87
CA ARG A 276 16.99 -16.73 -1.63
C ARG A 276 18.05 -15.68 -1.26
N LEU A 277 17.63 -14.73 -0.42
CA LEU A 277 18.50 -13.79 0.27
C LEU A 277 19.43 -14.57 1.23
N THR A 278 20.70 -14.16 1.34
CA THR A 278 21.62 -14.70 2.35
C THR A 278 21.52 -13.89 3.65
N LYS A 279 21.99 -14.50 4.75
CA LYS A 279 22.02 -13.81 6.05
C LYS A 279 22.98 -12.62 6.03
N GLU A 280 24.07 -12.73 5.30
CA GLU A 280 25.07 -11.67 5.14
C GLU A 280 24.49 -10.48 4.39
N GLU A 281 23.77 -10.71 3.29
CA GLU A 281 23.09 -9.67 2.52
C GLU A 281 22.06 -8.92 3.38
N PHE A 282 21.31 -9.64 4.22
CA PHE A 282 20.37 -9.02 5.15
C PHE A 282 21.08 -8.23 6.26
N ALA A 283 22.14 -8.78 6.85
CA ALA A 283 22.93 -8.09 7.88
C ALA A 283 23.57 -6.80 7.34
N GLU A 284 24.02 -6.81 6.08
CA GLU A 284 24.51 -5.62 5.40
C GLU A 284 23.40 -4.57 5.23
N ALA A 285 22.20 -4.98 4.78
CA ALA A 285 21.05 -4.10 4.64
C ALA A 285 20.65 -3.46 5.98
N ALA A 286 20.63 -4.24 7.07
CA ALA A 286 20.37 -3.74 8.42
C ALA A 286 21.43 -2.73 8.89
N THR A 287 22.68 -2.95 8.50
CA THR A 287 23.77 -2.00 8.79
C THR A 287 23.57 -0.70 8.02
N MET A 288 23.20 -0.76 6.74
CA MET A 288 22.89 0.43 5.93
C MET A 288 21.77 1.27 6.53
N ALA A 289 20.74 0.65 7.11
CA ALA A 289 19.64 1.37 7.75
C ALA A 289 20.11 2.12 9.01
N ARG A 290 20.94 1.48 9.84
CA ARG A 290 21.55 2.12 11.02
C ARG A 290 22.48 3.28 10.64
N GLU A 291 23.34 3.07 9.66
CA GLU A 291 24.28 4.10 9.15
C GLU A 291 23.54 5.30 8.55
N ALA A 292 22.37 5.11 7.98
CA ALA A 292 21.52 6.18 7.49
C ALA A 292 20.94 7.07 8.61
N GLY A 293 20.90 6.58 9.86
CA GLY A 293 20.42 7.31 11.04
C GLY A 293 18.95 7.02 11.38
N LEU A 294 18.36 5.97 10.81
CA LEU A 294 17.00 5.53 11.17
C LEU A 294 16.98 4.89 12.56
N VAL A 295 16.05 5.33 13.41
CA VAL A 295 15.97 4.90 14.83
C VAL A 295 14.85 3.91 15.13
N ARG A 296 13.97 3.63 14.15
CA ARG A 296 12.82 2.71 14.28
C ARG A 296 12.81 1.70 13.13
N VAL A 297 13.82 0.83 13.12
CA VAL A 297 13.93 -0.24 12.11
C VAL A 297 13.56 -1.56 12.75
N GLU A 298 12.53 -2.23 12.23
CA GLU A 298 12.17 -3.61 12.55
C GLU A 298 12.61 -4.51 11.40
N GLY A 299 13.01 -5.75 11.68
CA GLY A 299 13.37 -6.72 10.65
C GLY A 299 14.34 -7.78 11.16
N GLY A 300 14.20 -9.01 10.62
CA GLY A 300 15.00 -10.19 10.96
C GLY A 300 14.40 -11.06 12.04
#